data_a70cf42f2f97ff350b49738bef9acc32
#
_entry.id   a70cf42f2f97ff350b49738bef9acc32
#
_cell.length_a   1.000
_cell.length_b   1.000
_cell.length_c   1.000
_cell.angle_alpha   90.00
_cell.angle_beta   90.00
_cell.angle_gamma   90.00
#
_symmetry.space_group_name_H-M   'P 1'
#
loop_
_entity.id
_entity.type
_entity.pdbx_description
1 polymer ?
#
loop_
_entity_poly.entity_id
_entity_poly.type
_entity_poly.pdbx_seq_one_letter_code
_entity_poly.pdbx_strand_id
1 'polypeptide(L)'
;MATLKRFTVVDPAERLSFSLKLSTRRGIEEYRTYYSAAYGHPVERGALIEQLLAAWLEQDTDFAKFRKGMSADQRTAVEAALGGQAGDA
;
A
#
# COMPACT_ATOMS: atom_id res chain seq x y z
N MET A 1 -17.15 -5.51 27.12
CA MET A 1 -16.34 -6.48 26.72
C MET A 1 -15.23 -6.10 25.84
N ALA A 2 -14.15 -6.69 26.11
CA ALA A 2 -12.94 -6.40 25.38
C ALA A 2 -13.07 -6.71 23.91
N THR A 3 -13.91 -7.63 23.58
CA THR A 3 -14.01 -8.04 22.20
C THR A 3 -14.44 -6.95 21.25
N LEU A 4 -15.13 -5.98 21.76
CA LEU A 4 -15.64 -4.94 20.89
C LEU A 4 -14.57 -4.06 20.32
N LYS A 5 -13.47 -3.97 21.01
CA LYS A 5 -12.44 -3.07 20.56
C LYS A 5 -11.83 -3.45 19.27
N ARG A 6 -11.88 -4.70 18.95
CA ARG A 6 -11.25 -5.12 17.74
C ARG A 6 -11.87 -4.57 16.50
N PHE A 7 -13.13 -4.20 16.61
CA PHE A 7 -13.79 -3.70 15.43
C PHE A 7 -13.29 -2.35 14.99
N THR A 8 -12.65 -1.64 15.89
CA THR A 8 -12.16 -0.34 15.52
C THR A 8 -10.79 -0.40 14.89
N VAL A 9 -10.17 -1.57 14.91
CA VAL A 9 -8.86 -1.70 14.35
C VAL A 9 -9.02 -2.12 12.91
N VAL A 10 -9.44 -1.20 12.10
CA VAL A 10 -9.59 -1.46 10.69
C VAL A 10 -8.60 -0.65 9.92
N ASP A 11 -8.23 -1.18 8.81
CA ASP A 11 -7.32 -0.54 7.89
C ASP A 11 -8.07 -0.37 6.59
N PRO A 12 -8.92 0.65 6.51
CA PRO A 12 -9.78 0.79 5.35
C PRO A 12 -8.98 1.14 4.10
N ALA A 13 -9.43 0.63 3.00
CA ALA A 13 -8.81 0.93 1.73
C ALA A 13 -9.25 2.31 1.27
N GLU A 14 -8.32 3.02 0.66
CA GLU A 14 -8.62 4.31 0.05
C GLU A 14 -8.29 4.24 -1.42
N ARG A 15 -9.10 4.90 -2.21
CA ARG A 15 -8.85 4.93 -3.64
C ARG A 15 -7.76 5.93 -3.96
N LEU A 16 -6.82 5.49 -4.77
CA LEU A 16 -5.72 6.34 -5.19
C LEU A 16 -5.56 6.17 -6.69
N SER A 17 -5.52 7.27 -7.41
CA SER A 17 -5.39 7.23 -8.86
C SER A 17 -4.09 7.86 -9.29
N PHE A 18 -3.42 7.21 -10.20
CA PHE A 18 -2.19 7.74 -10.75
C PHE A 18 -1.89 7.04 -12.07
N SER A 19 -0.98 7.62 -12.81
CA SER A 19 -0.61 7.08 -14.12
C SER A 19 0.64 6.24 -14.00
N LEU A 20 0.68 5.16 -14.76
CA LEU A 20 1.86 4.32 -14.85
C LEU A 20 2.32 4.28 -16.29
N LYS A 21 3.62 4.13 -16.46
CA LYS A 21 4.14 3.91 -17.80
C LYS A 21 3.64 2.58 -18.32
N LEU A 22 3.50 2.50 -19.64
CA LEU A 22 3.01 1.28 -20.25
C LEU A 22 3.88 0.08 -19.90
N SER A 23 5.19 0.28 -19.86
CA SER A 23 6.09 -0.82 -19.52
C SER A 23 5.86 -1.33 -18.10
N THR A 24 5.57 -0.42 -17.17
CA THR A 24 5.27 -0.82 -15.79
C THR A 24 3.95 -1.56 -15.74
N ARG A 25 2.98 -1.08 -16.49
CA ARG A 25 1.69 -1.75 -16.51
C ARG A 25 1.82 -3.14 -17.09
N ARG A 26 2.63 -3.28 -18.13
CA ARG A 26 2.89 -4.60 -18.71
C ARG A 26 3.52 -5.51 -17.66
N GLY A 27 4.47 -4.99 -16.90
CA GLY A 27 5.10 -5.79 -15.85
C GLY A 27 4.12 -6.30 -14.82
N ILE A 28 3.13 -5.47 -14.49
CA ILE A 28 2.10 -5.90 -13.55
C ILE A 28 1.31 -7.09 -14.11
N GLU A 29 0.96 -7.03 -15.38
CA GLU A 29 0.19 -8.14 -15.97
C GLU A 29 1.05 -9.38 -16.14
N GLU A 30 2.33 -9.19 -16.42
CA GLU A 30 3.23 -10.34 -16.47
C GLU A 30 3.37 -10.99 -15.10
N TYR A 31 3.41 -10.17 -14.06
CA TYR A 31 3.50 -10.72 -12.72
C TYR A 31 2.23 -11.43 -12.31
N ARG A 32 1.08 -10.93 -12.74
CA ARG A 32 -0.18 -11.63 -12.48
C ARG A 32 -0.17 -13.01 -13.13
N THR A 33 0.36 -13.08 -14.34
CA THR A 33 0.47 -14.35 -15.05
C THR A 33 1.42 -15.29 -14.32
N TYR A 34 2.54 -14.76 -13.88
CA TYR A 34 3.48 -15.54 -13.11
C TYR A 34 2.84 -16.06 -11.82
N TYR A 35 2.13 -15.22 -11.13
CA TYR A 35 1.50 -15.60 -9.86
C TYR A 35 0.49 -16.71 -10.09
N SER A 36 -0.30 -16.58 -11.12
CA SER A 36 -1.29 -17.60 -11.46
C SER A 36 -0.63 -18.94 -11.77
N ALA A 37 0.47 -18.90 -12.49
CA ALA A 37 1.19 -20.12 -12.81
C ALA A 37 1.85 -20.73 -11.58
N ALA A 38 2.38 -19.89 -10.71
CA ALA A 38 3.11 -20.37 -9.54
C ALA A 38 2.18 -20.93 -8.46
N TYR A 39 1.03 -20.32 -8.29
CA TYR A 39 0.15 -20.68 -7.17
C TYR A 39 -1.15 -21.33 -7.58
N GLY A 40 -1.37 -21.49 -8.86
CA GLY A 40 -2.50 -22.27 -9.32
C GLY A 40 -3.83 -21.56 -9.38
N HIS A 41 -3.88 -20.27 -9.09
CA HIS A 41 -5.11 -19.52 -9.21
C HIS A 41 -4.81 -18.07 -9.55
N PRO A 42 -5.75 -17.39 -10.19
CA PRO A 42 -5.52 -16.00 -10.60
C PRO A 42 -5.54 -15.06 -9.41
N VAL A 43 -4.91 -13.93 -9.58
CA VAL A 43 -4.93 -12.88 -8.58
C VAL A 43 -5.45 -11.60 -9.23
N GLU A 44 -6.28 -10.89 -8.51
CA GLU A 44 -6.82 -9.64 -9.00
C GLU A 44 -5.74 -8.57 -9.02
N ARG A 45 -5.84 -7.67 -10.01
CA ARG A 45 -4.80 -6.67 -10.18
C ARG A 45 -4.61 -5.79 -8.95
N GLY A 46 -5.72 -5.30 -8.39
CA GLY A 46 -5.63 -4.45 -7.22
C GLY A 46 -5.04 -5.16 -6.03
N ALA A 47 -5.44 -6.39 -5.81
CA ALA A 47 -4.93 -7.17 -4.69
C ALA A 47 -3.44 -7.43 -4.84
N LEU A 48 -2.99 -7.70 -6.06
CA LEU A 48 -1.58 -7.93 -6.29
C LEU A 48 -0.77 -6.66 -6.05
N ILE A 49 -1.25 -5.54 -6.57
CA ILE A 49 -0.55 -4.27 -6.40
C ILE A 49 -0.46 -3.91 -4.92
N GLU A 50 -1.53 -4.11 -4.18
CA GLU A 50 -1.53 -3.85 -2.76
C GLU A 50 -0.46 -4.68 -2.06
N GLN A 51 -0.39 -5.96 -2.37
CA GLN A 51 0.59 -6.83 -1.74
C GLN A 51 2.01 -6.46 -2.11
N LEU A 52 2.23 -6.12 -3.37
CA LEU A 52 3.57 -5.74 -3.81
C LEU A 52 4.04 -4.48 -3.12
N LEU A 53 3.18 -3.48 -3.02
CA LEU A 53 3.54 -2.23 -2.37
C LEU A 53 3.76 -2.41 -0.88
N ALA A 54 2.88 -3.16 -0.23
CA ALA A 54 3.01 -3.39 1.20
C ALA A 54 4.30 -4.14 1.51
N ALA A 55 4.62 -5.15 0.70
CA ALA A 55 5.84 -5.92 0.91
C ALA A 55 7.07 -5.05 0.70
N TRP A 56 7.04 -4.20 -0.32
CA TRP A 56 8.16 -3.33 -0.60
C TRP A 56 8.41 -2.38 0.58
N LEU A 57 7.36 -1.77 1.08
CA LEU A 57 7.48 -0.86 2.22
C LEU A 57 8.02 -1.57 3.46
N GLU A 58 7.65 -2.83 3.63
CA GLU A 58 8.08 -3.60 4.78
C GLU A 58 9.53 -4.04 4.68
N GLN A 59 9.99 -4.31 3.47
CA GLN A 59 11.31 -4.89 3.27
C GLN A 59 12.43 -3.87 3.16
N ASP A 60 12.11 -2.62 2.98
CA ASP A 60 13.12 -1.60 2.80
C ASP A 60 13.67 -1.20 4.16
N THR A 61 14.85 -1.72 4.50
CA THR A 61 15.43 -1.51 5.82
C THR A 61 15.87 -0.06 6.03
N ASP A 62 16.33 0.59 5.00
CA ASP A 62 16.70 2.00 5.13
C ASP A 62 15.48 2.87 5.40
N PHE A 63 14.39 2.56 4.73
CA PHE A 63 13.15 3.27 4.98
C PHE A 63 12.66 2.99 6.40
N ALA A 64 12.79 1.77 6.88
CA ALA A 64 12.36 1.44 8.24
C ALA A 64 13.12 2.27 9.26
N LYS A 65 14.42 2.44 9.03
CA LYS A 65 15.22 3.27 9.93
C LYS A 65 14.78 4.72 9.86
N PHE A 66 14.57 5.22 8.68
CA PHE A 66 14.13 6.60 8.52
C PHE A 66 12.79 6.81 9.22
N ARG A 67 11.88 5.86 9.05
CA ARG A 67 10.55 5.98 9.64
C ARG A 67 10.62 6.10 11.15
N LYS A 68 11.48 5.32 11.79
CA LYS A 68 11.63 5.38 13.23
C LYS A 68 12.17 6.72 13.70
N GLY A 69 13.00 7.34 12.89
CA GLY A 69 13.64 8.60 13.27
C GLY A 69 12.97 9.84 12.71
N MET A 70 11.80 9.71 12.15
CA MET A 70 11.12 10.87 11.57
C MET A 70 10.90 11.94 12.62
N SER A 71 11.15 13.18 12.22
CA SER A 71 10.94 14.32 13.10
C SER A 71 9.45 14.62 13.24
N ALA A 72 9.13 15.45 14.21
CA ALA A 72 7.75 15.85 14.39
C ALA A 72 7.22 16.57 13.16
N ASP A 73 8.04 17.40 12.53
CA ASP A 73 7.61 18.10 11.33
C ASP A 73 7.35 17.13 10.18
N GLN A 74 8.20 16.13 10.05
CA GLN A 74 7.99 15.14 9.00
C GLN A 74 6.73 14.35 9.23
N ARG A 75 6.44 13.96 10.48
CA ARG A 75 5.22 13.25 10.78
C ARG A 75 4.00 14.11 10.53
N THR A 76 4.08 15.38 10.87
CA THR A 76 2.99 16.28 10.59
C THR A 76 2.73 16.40 9.09
N ALA A 77 3.80 16.41 8.30
CA ALA A 77 3.65 16.48 6.86
C ALA A 77 2.92 15.25 6.30
N VAL A 78 3.23 14.08 6.86
CA VAL A 78 2.55 12.86 6.44
C VAL A 78 1.06 12.95 6.78
N GLU A 79 0.75 13.37 8.00
CA GLU A 79 -0.65 13.47 8.40
C GLU A 79 -1.39 14.50 7.56
N ALA A 80 -0.74 15.60 7.24
CA ALA A 80 -1.35 16.61 6.40
C ALA A 80 -1.64 16.06 5.00
N ALA A 81 -0.72 15.29 4.47
CA ALA A 81 -0.91 14.70 3.15
C ALA A 81 -2.09 13.74 3.14
N LEU A 82 -2.23 12.95 4.20
CA LEU A 82 -3.35 12.02 4.30
C LEU A 82 -4.66 12.77 4.50
N GLY A 83 -4.64 13.75 5.37
CA GLY A 83 -5.86 14.53 5.64
C GLY A 83 -6.25 15.40 4.47
N GLY A 84 -5.27 16.03 3.85
CA GLY A 84 -5.56 16.84 2.69
C GLY A 84 -6.17 16.05 1.56
N GLN A 85 -5.67 14.84 1.37
CA GLN A 85 -6.22 13.99 0.35
C GLN A 85 -7.67 13.63 0.64
N ALA A 86 -7.93 13.30 1.89
CA ALA A 86 -9.29 12.98 2.28
C ALA A 86 -10.19 14.20 2.12
N GLY A 87 -9.67 15.36 2.42
CA GLY A 87 -10.44 16.57 2.31
C GLY A 87 -10.81 16.94 0.90
N ASP A 88 -10.01 16.52 -0.04
CA ASP A 88 -10.28 16.81 -1.43
C ASP A 88 -11.39 15.97 -2.00
N ALA A 89 -11.65 14.90 -1.36
CA ALA A 89 -12.71 14.03 -1.83
C ALA A 89 -14.06 14.68 -1.63
#